data_eab21703873a6f592c0ed53be8ad7a73
#
_entry.id   eab21703873a6f592c0ed53be8ad7a73
#
_cell.length_a   1.000
_cell.length_b   1.000
_cell.length_c   1.000
_cell.angle_alpha   90.00
_cell.angle_beta   90.00
_cell.angle_gamma   90.00
#
_symmetry.space_group_name_H-M   'P 1'
#
loop_
_entity.id
_entity.type
_entity.pdbx_description
1 polymer ?
#
loop_
_entity_poly.entity_id
_entity_poly.type
_entity_poly.pdbx_seq_one_letter_code
_entity_poly.pdbx_strand_id
1 'polypeptide(L)'
;MKVFISYGAAADQVTALRLQALGAVNGLTVYVPPAHTRQGLGVLLDSESSQKLSEAEVVLGVVGTGLAEACRQELNTAMGLGKNMIIMSYPAFAYQLQQYFANLVVVDPANPGEAETGIVGYLKAIDAQQNAKKALLALGTLALGLLLFASVDRD
;
A
#
# COMPACT_ATOMS: atom_id res chain seq x y z
N MET A 1 8.63 7.47 -9.84
CA MET A 1 7.26 7.31 -9.27
C MET A 1 7.26 7.71 -7.81
N LYS A 2 6.27 8.50 -7.41
CA LYS A 2 6.03 8.88 -6.01
C LYS A 2 4.98 7.97 -5.39
N VAL A 3 5.34 7.35 -4.27
CA VAL A 3 4.50 6.39 -3.54
C VAL A 3 4.25 6.90 -2.12
N PHE A 4 3.01 6.92 -1.69
CA PHE A 4 2.63 7.19 -0.31
C PHE A 4 2.27 5.88 0.38
N ILE A 5 2.88 5.59 1.53
CA ILE A 5 2.54 4.41 2.31
C ILE A 5 1.69 4.83 3.51
N SER A 6 0.45 4.34 3.54
CA SER A 6 -0.46 4.50 4.68
C SER A 6 -0.39 3.26 5.57
N TYR A 7 -0.22 3.45 6.88
CA TYR A 7 -0.20 2.38 7.86
C TYR A 7 -0.85 2.86 9.17
N GLY A 8 -1.30 1.95 10.00
CA GLY A 8 -1.96 2.31 11.25
C GLY A 8 -1.24 1.80 12.49
N ALA A 9 -1.13 0.48 12.60
CA ALA A 9 -0.55 -0.16 13.78
C ALA A 9 0.98 -0.09 13.81
N ALA A 10 1.55 -0.16 15.02
CA ALA A 10 3.02 -0.18 15.19
C ALA A 10 3.68 -1.35 14.46
N ALA A 11 3.03 -2.51 14.41
CA ALA A 11 3.52 -3.67 13.65
C ALA A 11 3.59 -3.41 12.15
N ASP A 12 2.65 -2.63 11.61
CA ASP A 12 2.61 -2.28 10.19
C ASP A 12 3.69 -1.24 9.82
N GLN A 13 4.16 -0.44 10.79
CA GLN A 13 5.25 0.51 10.59
C GLN A 13 6.53 -0.17 10.13
N VAL A 14 6.85 -1.31 10.70
CA VAL A 14 8.05 -2.09 10.31
C VAL A 14 7.98 -2.47 8.83
N THR A 15 6.84 -2.96 8.38
CA THR A 15 6.60 -3.28 6.96
C THR A 15 6.69 -2.03 6.09
N ALA A 16 6.10 -0.92 6.52
CA ALA A 16 6.13 0.35 5.78
C ALA A 16 7.58 0.86 5.60
N LEU A 17 8.40 0.78 6.63
CA LEU A 17 9.81 1.19 6.57
C LEU A 17 10.66 0.25 5.70
N ARG A 18 10.39 -1.05 5.71
CA ARG A 18 11.06 -2.00 4.79
C ARG A 18 10.70 -1.69 3.34
N LEU A 19 9.42 -1.43 3.05
CA LEU A 19 8.96 -1.04 1.72
C LEU A 19 9.58 0.28 1.27
N GLN A 20 9.74 1.24 2.18
CA GLN A 20 10.43 2.51 1.88
C GLN A 20 11.89 2.25 1.47
N ALA A 21 12.60 1.43 2.22
CA ALA A 21 14.00 1.09 1.92
C ALA A 21 14.12 0.33 0.59
N LEU A 22 13.29 -0.68 0.37
CA LEU A 22 13.26 -1.43 -0.89
C LEU A 22 12.90 -0.54 -2.09
N GLY A 23 11.93 0.34 -1.91
CA GLY A 23 11.53 1.29 -2.93
C GLY A 23 12.66 2.24 -3.31
N ALA A 24 13.33 2.81 -2.31
CA ALA A 24 14.45 3.73 -2.53
C ALA A 24 15.60 3.07 -3.32
N VAL A 25 15.97 1.83 -2.98
CA VAL A 25 16.99 1.06 -3.71
C VAL A 25 16.58 0.81 -5.17
N ASN A 26 15.28 0.74 -5.43
CA ASN A 26 14.73 0.54 -6.77
C ASN A 26 14.34 1.84 -7.50
N GLY A 27 14.77 3.00 -7.00
CA GLY A 27 14.56 4.29 -7.65
C GLY A 27 13.18 4.91 -7.45
N LEU A 28 12.37 4.38 -6.52
CA LEU A 28 11.08 4.96 -6.15
C LEU A 28 11.25 6.02 -5.06
N THR A 29 10.44 7.06 -5.11
CA THR A 29 10.34 8.06 -4.04
C THR A 29 9.19 7.67 -3.13
N VAL A 30 9.51 7.16 -1.95
CA VAL A 30 8.51 6.61 -1.02
C VAL A 30 8.41 7.47 0.24
N TYR A 31 7.21 7.93 0.54
CA TYR A 31 6.91 8.65 1.77
C TYR A 31 6.16 7.78 2.76
N VAL A 32 6.65 7.73 3.99
CA VAL A 32 6.02 7.06 5.13
C VAL A 32 5.72 8.11 6.19
N PRO A 33 4.47 8.32 6.59
CA PRO A 33 4.14 9.27 7.64
C PRO A 33 4.84 8.93 8.96
N PRO A 34 5.28 9.95 9.72
CA PRO A 34 5.92 9.73 11.03
C PRO A 34 4.99 9.03 12.03
N ALA A 35 5.56 8.23 12.93
CA ALA A 35 4.79 7.44 13.91
C ALA A 35 3.87 8.30 14.79
N HIS A 36 4.30 9.51 15.17
CA HIS A 36 3.49 10.39 16.01
C HIS A 36 2.17 10.83 15.35
N THR A 37 2.08 10.81 14.02
CA THR A 37 0.85 11.12 13.28
C THR A 37 -0.21 10.01 13.37
N ARG A 38 0.16 8.85 13.93
CA ARG A 38 -0.71 7.67 14.06
C ARG A 38 -1.44 7.60 15.41
N GLN A 39 -1.15 8.52 16.31
CA GLN A 39 -1.71 8.53 17.66
C GLN A 39 -2.80 9.58 17.79
N GLY A 40 -3.91 9.20 18.40
CA GLY A 40 -5.01 10.09 18.75
C GLY A 40 -6.31 9.83 18.00
N LEU A 41 -7.42 10.11 18.66
CA LEU A 41 -8.76 10.09 18.08
C LEU A 41 -9.02 11.43 17.37
N GLY A 42 -9.52 11.36 16.13
CA GLY A 42 -9.94 12.56 15.40
C GLY A 42 -8.79 13.40 14.84
N VAL A 43 -7.65 12.82 14.61
CA VAL A 43 -6.50 13.50 14.00
C VAL A 43 -6.83 13.80 12.53
N LEU A 44 -6.85 15.09 12.19
CA LEU A 44 -6.83 15.52 10.79
C LEU A 44 -5.46 15.15 10.20
N LEU A 45 -5.44 14.82 8.91
CA LEU A 45 -4.18 14.65 8.19
C LEU A 45 -3.30 15.89 8.42
N ASP A 46 -2.06 15.69 8.86
CA ASP A 46 -1.11 16.79 8.93
C ASP A 46 -0.82 17.35 7.52
N SER A 47 -0.35 18.60 7.46
CA SER A 47 -0.16 19.28 6.18
C SER A 47 0.89 18.61 5.29
N GLU A 48 1.93 18.02 5.88
CA GLU A 48 2.96 17.32 5.12
C GLU A 48 2.43 16.01 4.53
N SER A 49 1.76 15.19 5.32
CA SER A 49 1.13 13.95 4.85
C SER A 49 0.07 14.22 3.78
N SER A 50 -0.74 15.26 3.98
CA SER A 50 -1.74 15.68 3.00
C SER A 50 -1.12 16.09 1.67
N GLN A 51 -0.03 16.88 1.71
CA GLN A 51 0.72 17.27 0.50
C GLN A 51 1.33 16.04 -0.19
N LYS A 52 2.02 15.18 0.56
CA LYS A 52 2.64 13.97 0.01
C LYS A 52 1.62 13.01 -0.59
N LEU A 53 0.46 12.88 0.05
CA LEU A 53 -0.65 12.09 -0.48
C LEU A 53 -1.15 12.66 -1.81
N SER A 54 -1.32 13.97 -1.89
CA SER A 54 -1.79 14.64 -3.12
C SER A 54 -0.80 14.49 -4.28
N GLU A 55 0.50 14.50 -4.00
CA GLU A 55 1.57 14.33 -4.98
C GLU A 55 1.81 12.87 -5.40
N ALA A 56 1.35 11.90 -4.61
CA ALA A 56 1.60 10.48 -4.89
C ALA A 56 0.87 10.02 -6.15
N GLU A 57 1.53 9.17 -6.91
CA GLU A 57 0.95 8.47 -8.06
C GLU A 57 0.28 7.16 -7.62
N VAL A 58 0.82 6.54 -6.56
CA VAL A 58 0.29 5.30 -5.95
C VAL A 58 0.22 5.47 -4.45
N VAL A 59 -0.86 4.99 -3.85
CA VAL A 59 -1.02 4.88 -2.40
C VAL A 59 -1.03 3.41 -2.02
N LEU A 60 -0.11 3.02 -1.17
CA LEU A 60 0.03 1.67 -0.65
C LEU A 60 -0.44 1.63 0.80
N GLY A 61 -1.52 0.92 1.07
CA GLY A 61 -2.04 0.71 2.42
C GLY A 61 -1.45 -0.55 3.05
N VAL A 62 -0.79 -0.41 4.19
CA VAL A 62 -0.26 -1.55 4.97
C VAL A 62 -1.18 -1.77 6.16
N VAL A 63 -2.08 -2.72 6.02
CA VAL A 63 -3.17 -3.01 6.95
C VAL A 63 -3.11 -4.50 7.31
N GLY A 64 -2.18 -4.86 8.18
CA GLY A 64 -1.94 -6.27 8.54
C GLY A 64 -3.12 -6.90 9.25
N THR A 65 -3.51 -6.36 10.39
CA THR A 65 -4.49 -6.94 11.29
C THR A 65 -5.70 -6.04 11.56
N GLY A 66 -5.71 -4.83 11.06
CA GLY A 66 -6.81 -3.89 11.28
C GLY A 66 -6.58 -2.55 10.58
N LEU A 67 -7.64 -1.79 10.48
CA LEU A 67 -7.67 -0.47 9.86
C LEU A 67 -7.73 0.60 10.94
N ALA A 68 -6.57 1.13 11.34
CA ALA A 68 -6.49 2.21 12.31
C ALA A 68 -7.01 3.53 11.72
N GLU A 69 -7.46 4.45 12.58
CA GLU A 69 -8.14 5.68 12.19
C GLU A 69 -7.33 6.55 11.22
N ALA A 70 -6.04 6.77 11.51
CA ALA A 70 -5.17 7.56 10.64
C ALA A 70 -5.05 6.95 9.23
N CYS A 71 -4.87 5.64 9.16
CA CYS A 71 -4.82 4.91 7.89
C CYS A 71 -6.15 5.00 7.15
N ARG A 72 -7.26 4.83 7.83
CA ARG A 72 -8.60 4.95 7.24
C ARG A 72 -8.83 6.33 6.64
N GLN A 73 -8.46 7.40 7.33
CA GLN A 73 -8.59 8.77 6.82
C GLN A 73 -7.73 8.99 5.58
N GLU A 74 -6.50 8.51 5.57
CA GLU A 74 -5.61 8.62 4.41
C GLU A 74 -6.13 7.83 3.21
N LEU A 75 -6.58 6.60 3.42
CA LEU A 75 -7.14 5.78 2.34
C LEU A 75 -8.44 6.36 1.79
N ASN A 76 -9.31 6.90 2.64
CA ASN A 76 -10.52 7.60 2.22
C ASN A 76 -10.19 8.85 1.40
N THR A 77 -9.20 9.64 1.82
CA THR A 77 -8.72 10.80 1.07
C THR A 77 -8.15 10.39 -0.29
N ALA A 78 -7.35 9.32 -0.32
CA ALA A 78 -6.81 8.77 -1.56
C ALA A 78 -7.91 8.34 -2.54
N MET A 79 -8.95 7.68 -2.04
CA MET A 79 -10.11 7.31 -2.86
C MET A 79 -10.82 8.55 -3.41
N GLY A 80 -11.05 9.56 -2.58
CA GLY A 80 -11.67 10.82 -3.00
C GLY A 80 -10.86 11.56 -4.06
N LEU A 81 -9.53 11.44 -4.04
CA LEU A 81 -8.63 12.01 -5.04
C LEU A 81 -8.46 11.13 -6.29
N GLY A 82 -9.10 9.97 -6.35
CA GLY A 82 -8.98 9.05 -7.47
C GLY A 82 -7.59 8.42 -7.61
N LYS A 83 -6.86 8.27 -6.52
CA LYS A 83 -5.52 7.68 -6.53
C LYS A 83 -5.56 6.18 -6.83
N ASN A 84 -4.52 5.70 -7.48
CA ASN A 84 -4.29 4.26 -7.61
C ASN A 84 -3.87 3.70 -6.25
N MET A 85 -4.56 2.68 -5.78
CA MET A 85 -4.37 2.14 -4.44
C MET A 85 -4.05 0.66 -4.49
N ILE A 86 -3.09 0.24 -3.67
CA ILE A 86 -2.75 -1.16 -3.42
C ILE A 86 -2.82 -1.37 -1.91
N ILE A 87 -3.54 -2.39 -1.47
CA ILE A 87 -3.68 -2.72 -0.05
C ILE A 87 -2.99 -4.04 0.25
N MET A 88 -2.14 -4.04 1.27
CA MET A 88 -1.52 -5.25 1.82
C MET A 88 -2.18 -5.61 3.14
N SER A 89 -2.60 -6.85 3.29
CA SER A 89 -3.19 -7.34 4.53
C SER A 89 -2.87 -8.80 4.79
N TYR A 90 -2.99 -9.23 6.04
CA TYR A 90 -2.91 -10.65 6.40
C TYR A 90 -4.21 -11.38 6.03
N PRO A 91 -4.18 -12.71 5.81
CA PRO A 91 -5.33 -13.45 5.30
C PRO A 91 -6.61 -13.27 6.12
N ALA A 92 -6.51 -13.26 7.43
CA ALA A 92 -7.66 -13.14 8.31
C ALA A 92 -8.43 -11.81 8.13
N PHE A 93 -7.73 -10.72 7.83
CA PHE A 93 -8.33 -9.40 7.65
C PHE A 93 -8.59 -9.07 6.18
N ALA A 94 -7.84 -9.64 5.26
CA ALA A 94 -7.97 -9.42 3.81
C ALA A 94 -9.39 -9.71 3.32
N TYR A 95 -10.03 -10.74 3.85
CA TYR A 95 -11.39 -11.11 3.50
C TYR A 95 -12.40 -9.97 3.71
N GLN A 96 -12.23 -9.20 4.78
CA GLN A 96 -13.11 -8.06 5.07
C GLN A 96 -12.84 -6.87 4.15
N LEU A 97 -11.61 -6.75 3.63
CA LEU A 97 -11.21 -5.64 2.78
C LEU A 97 -11.56 -5.84 1.31
N GLN A 98 -11.79 -7.06 0.86
CA GLN A 98 -12.07 -7.39 -0.55
C GLN A 98 -13.26 -6.61 -1.12
N GLN A 99 -14.25 -6.31 -0.31
CA GLN A 99 -15.44 -5.58 -0.75
C GLN A 99 -15.19 -4.07 -0.96
N TYR A 100 -14.09 -3.53 -0.41
CA TYR A 100 -13.79 -2.10 -0.47
C TYR A 100 -12.65 -1.75 -1.43
N PHE A 101 -11.74 -2.67 -1.68
CA PHE A 101 -10.52 -2.42 -2.45
C PHE A 101 -10.35 -3.45 -3.56
N ALA A 102 -10.17 -2.94 -4.79
CA ALA A 102 -9.99 -3.81 -5.97
C ALA A 102 -8.60 -4.46 -6.01
N ASN A 103 -7.57 -3.77 -5.52
CA ASN A 103 -6.19 -4.22 -5.55
C ASN A 103 -5.74 -4.60 -4.13
N LEU A 104 -5.97 -5.83 -3.77
CA LEU A 104 -5.64 -6.37 -2.45
C LEU A 104 -4.56 -7.45 -2.58
N VAL A 105 -3.46 -7.27 -1.85
CA VAL A 105 -2.36 -8.25 -1.74
C VAL A 105 -2.45 -8.93 -0.38
N VAL A 106 -2.60 -10.23 -0.39
CA VAL A 106 -2.59 -11.04 0.82
C VAL A 106 -1.14 -11.42 1.15
N VAL A 107 -0.71 -11.05 2.35
CA VAL A 107 0.66 -11.27 2.81
C VAL A 107 0.69 -12.52 3.67
N ASP A 108 1.58 -13.45 3.36
CA ASP A 108 1.89 -14.57 4.24
C ASP A 108 2.68 -14.07 5.46
N PRO A 109 2.15 -14.16 6.68
CA PRO A 109 2.84 -13.70 7.88
C PRO A 109 4.16 -14.43 8.14
N ALA A 110 4.30 -15.66 7.64
CA ALA A 110 5.52 -16.44 7.76
C ALA A 110 6.61 -16.01 6.77
N ASN A 111 6.23 -15.36 5.66
CA ASN A 111 7.17 -14.90 4.63
C ASN A 111 6.71 -13.56 4.03
N PRO A 112 6.69 -12.47 4.82
CA PRO A 112 6.22 -11.18 4.35
C PRO A 112 7.10 -10.56 3.26
N GLY A 113 8.38 -10.91 3.22
CA GLY A 113 9.34 -10.38 2.25
C GLY A 113 8.99 -10.72 0.80
N GLU A 114 8.31 -11.82 0.55
CA GLU A 114 7.86 -12.20 -0.80
C GLU A 114 6.88 -11.18 -1.38
N ALA A 115 5.87 -10.80 -0.59
CA ALA A 115 4.89 -9.80 -1.00
C ALA A 115 5.52 -8.40 -1.15
N GLU A 116 6.39 -8.02 -0.22
CA GLU A 116 7.09 -6.74 -0.25
C GLU A 116 7.96 -6.60 -1.51
N THR A 117 8.75 -7.61 -1.81
CA THR A 117 9.60 -7.65 -3.01
C THR A 117 8.74 -7.64 -4.29
N GLY A 118 7.66 -8.40 -4.31
CA GLY A 118 6.73 -8.46 -5.43
C GLY A 118 6.10 -7.11 -5.74
N ILE A 119 5.64 -6.40 -4.72
CA ILE A 119 5.04 -5.07 -4.89
C ILE A 119 6.04 -4.05 -5.39
N VAL A 120 7.24 -3.99 -4.81
CA VAL A 120 8.27 -3.05 -5.24
C VAL A 120 8.70 -3.34 -6.67
N GLY A 121 8.88 -4.62 -7.03
CA GLY A 121 9.18 -5.02 -8.41
C GLY A 121 8.09 -4.61 -9.39
N TYR A 122 6.85 -4.77 -9.02
CA TYR A 122 5.68 -4.34 -9.80
C TYR A 122 5.66 -2.81 -10.01
N LEU A 123 5.84 -2.05 -8.94
CA LEU A 123 5.88 -0.58 -9.02
C LEU A 123 7.04 -0.08 -9.89
N LYS A 124 8.21 -0.71 -9.77
CA LYS A 124 9.36 -0.40 -10.61
C LYS A 124 9.08 -0.67 -12.10
N ALA A 125 8.43 -1.78 -12.41
CA ALA A 125 8.07 -2.12 -13.79
C ALA A 125 7.10 -1.08 -14.38
N ILE A 126 6.14 -0.60 -13.60
CA ILE A 126 5.21 0.45 -14.02
C ILE A 126 5.94 1.79 -14.20
N ASP A 127 6.84 2.14 -13.28
CA ASP A 127 7.60 3.40 -13.35
C ASP A 127 8.47 3.49 -14.61
N ALA A 128 8.94 2.35 -15.10
CA ALA A 128 9.70 2.27 -16.34
C ALA A 128 8.87 2.51 -17.61
N GLN A 129 7.55 2.56 -17.52
CA GLN A 129 6.65 2.74 -18.65
C GLN A 129 6.17 4.19 -18.77
N GLN A 130 6.15 4.72 -20.00
CA GLN A 130 5.72 6.11 -20.27
C GLN A 130 4.24 6.40 -19.95
N ASN A 131 3.42 5.38 -19.73
CA ASN A 131 1.98 5.48 -19.45
C ASN A 131 1.63 4.75 -18.15
N ALA A 132 2.30 5.15 -17.05
CA ALA A 132 2.20 4.53 -15.73
C ALA A 132 0.73 4.27 -15.27
N LYS A 133 -0.18 5.20 -15.52
CA LYS A 133 -1.58 5.11 -15.09
C LYS A 133 -2.35 4.01 -15.84
N LYS A 134 -2.14 3.85 -17.15
CA LYS A 134 -2.77 2.79 -17.95
C LYS A 134 -2.15 1.42 -17.65
N ALA A 135 -0.84 1.38 -17.45
CA ALA A 135 -0.12 0.18 -17.09
C ALA A 135 -0.56 -0.33 -15.70
N LEU A 136 -0.78 0.57 -14.73
CA LEU A 136 -1.28 0.21 -13.41
C LEU A 136 -2.65 -0.47 -13.48
N LEU A 137 -3.58 0.08 -14.25
CA LEU A 137 -4.91 -0.50 -14.43
C LEU A 137 -4.89 -1.83 -15.16
N ALA A 138 -4.05 -1.99 -16.17
CA ALA A 138 -3.97 -3.21 -16.99
C ALA A 138 -3.18 -4.33 -16.31
N LEU A 139 -2.01 -4.02 -15.74
CA LEU A 139 -1.12 -4.99 -15.10
C LEU A 139 -1.50 -5.26 -13.65
N GLY A 140 -2.05 -4.26 -12.94
CA GLY A 140 -2.46 -4.40 -11.55
C GLY A 140 -3.50 -5.50 -11.33
N THR A 141 -4.50 -5.56 -12.19
CA THR A 141 -5.55 -6.58 -12.12
C THR A 141 -5.00 -8.00 -12.38
N LEU A 142 -4.04 -8.14 -13.28
CA LEU A 142 -3.44 -9.44 -13.61
C LEU A 142 -2.37 -9.86 -12.61
N ALA A 143 -1.41 -8.99 -12.30
CA ALA A 143 -0.28 -9.34 -11.42
C ALA A 143 -0.72 -9.54 -9.97
N LEU A 144 -1.59 -8.68 -9.45
CA LEU A 144 -2.12 -8.80 -8.08
C LEU A 144 -3.13 -9.93 -7.97
N GLY A 145 -3.90 -10.21 -9.03
CA GLY A 145 -4.76 -11.38 -9.10
C GLY A 145 -3.97 -12.69 -9.02
N LEU A 146 -2.83 -12.77 -9.68
CA LEU A 146 -1.94 -13.94 -9.61
C LEU A 146 -1.34 -14.12 -8.22
N LEU A 147 -0.95 -13.03 -7.54
CA LEU A 147 -0.47 -13.08 -6.16
C LEU A 147 -1.56 -13.54 -5.18
N LEU A 148 -2.79 -13.09 -5.38
CA LEU A 148 -3.94 -13.53 -4.59
C LEU A 148 -4.22 -15.04 -4.79
N PHE A 149 -4.20 -15.52 -6.01
CA PHE A 149 -4.42 -16.94 -6.32
C PHE A 149 -3.27 -17.83 -5.82
N ALA A 150 -2.02 -17.38 -5.94
CA ALA A 150 -0.86 -18.13 -5.45
C ALA A 150 -0.86 -18.29 -3.91
N SER A 151 -1.47 -17.34 -3.17
CA SER A 151 -1.60 -17.44 -1.71
C SER A 151 -2.76 -18.33 -1.26
N VAL A 152 -3.80 -18.48 -2.08
CA VAL A 152 -4.97 -19.34 -1.79
C VAL A 152 -4.66 -20.81 -2.02
N ASP A 153 -3.81 -21.14 -3.00
CA ASP A 153 -3.43 -22.53 -3.30
C ASP A 153 -2.40 -23.14 -2.32
N ARG A 154 -1.99 -22.42 -1.29
CA ARG A 154 -1.04 -22.88 -0.27
C ARG A 154 -1.66 -23.28 1.07
N ASP A 155 -2.99 -23.29 1.17
CA ASP A 155 -3.72 -23.78 2.35
C ASP A 155 -4.06 -25.28 2.22
#